data_847a284b893c54007a848691d43e4217
#
_entry.id   847a284b893c54007a848691d43e4217
#
_cell.length_a   1.000
_cell.length_b   1.000
_cell.length_c   1.000
_cell.angle_alpha   90.00
_cell.angle_beta   90.00
_cell.angle_gamma   90.00
#
_symmetry.space_group_name_H-M   'P 1'
#
loop_
_entity.id
_entity.type
_entity.pdbx_description
1 polymer ?
#
loop_
_entity_poly.entity_id
_entity_poly.type
_entity_poly.pdbx_seq_one_letter_code
_entity_poly.pdbx_strand_id
1 'polypeptide(L)'
;MKGYHYIKRGIDIILSGMAIVILSPLLLFLCIAIKLDTPGPILFKQKRVGIHWSFFQIYKFRTMRIDTPKDVPTHMLENPEQYITKVGKFLRKTSLDELPQIFNIFKGEMSIVGPRPALWNQDDLVAEREKYGANDVTPGLTGWAQINGRDELEIPDKARLDGEYVKHLGPWMDLKCFLGTIGSVLMHDGVVEGGTGELNKAEEETEAHKSGLVDPQKLKREIVLGGAVAATALAVFWAVIHHILHKGEDRKKKKGNFPGVLFGLATVTELAATIYVNKKRKVQLALEPEQTTQSSAKKKTIAKDTEEREKGRRKKKILITGSGSYVGTSVEAWLKQWPEYYQVDTLDMRTQTWRTHDFSAYDVVYHVAGIAHADVGQVTEEEKKQYYRVNTDLAVETAEKAKKEGVQQFLFMSSMIVYSGCREKKITKNTIPKPLNFYGDSKWQADQKIQALADERFKVVVLRPPMIYGKGSKGNYPQLAKLAGKLPLFPIVHNQRSMLYIENLAQFVKRMIDNEETGVFFPQNEQYINTSDLVQMIAVVKGHRLVMVPATGWIIRLMKKIPGKIGTLTGKAFGDSVYDMQMSEYKEEYRVCDWKESVRRTEG
;
A
#
# COMPACT_ATOMS: atom_id res chain seq x y z
N MET A 1 -18.06 33.88 8.60
CA MET A 1 -17.21 33.39 9.71
C MET A 1 -17.88 33.36 11.07
N LYS A 2 -18.71 34.37 11.45
CA LYS A 2 -19.35 34.41 12.79
C LYS A 2 -20.25 33.22 13.14
N GLY A 3 -20.88 32.53 12.17
CA GLY A 3 -21.76 31.37 12.44
C GLY A 3 -21.03 30.06 12.73
N TYR A 4 -19.80 29.86 12.25
CA TYR A 4 -19.09 28.59 12.42
C TYR A 4 -18.67 28.35 13.87
N HIS A 5 -18.35 29.37 14.65
CA HIS A 5 -17.99 29.21 16.07
C HIS A 5 -19.08 28.53 16.90
N TYR A 6 -20.35 28.83 16.64
CA TYR A 6 -21.47 28.19 17.32
C TYR A 6 -21.63 26.71 16.94
N ILE A 7 -21.48 26.42 15.62
CA ILE A 7 -21.52 25.05 15.12
C ILE A 7 -20.37 24.23 15.70
N LYS A 8 -19.15 24.79 15.67
CA LYS A 8 -17.95 24.17 16.24
C LYS A 8 -18.12 23.89 17.73
N ARG A 9 -18.65 24.87 18.50
CA ARG A 9 -18.93 24.67 19.92
C ARG A 9 -19.96 23.56 20.17
N GLY A 10 -21.02 23.47 19.36
CA GLY A 10 -21.98 22.37 19.41
C GLY A 10 -21.33 21.01 19.18
N ILE A 11 -20.44 20.91 18.17
CA ILE A 11 -19.66 19.70 17.87
C ILE A 11 -18.75 19.35 19.06
N ASP A 12 -18.03 20.32 19.63
CA ASP A 12 -17.13 20.12 20.77
C ASP A 12 -17.90 19.56 21.99
N ILE A 13 -19.09 20.10 22.30
CA ILE A 13 -19.92 19.62 23.42
C ILE A 13 -20.39 18.17 23.16
N ILE A 14 -20.92 17.88 21.96
CA ILE A 14 -21.45 16.57 21.64
C ILE A 14 -20.34 15.52 21.68
N LEU A 15 -19.22 15.78 21.00
CA LEU A 15 -18.12 14.82 20.91
C LEU A 15 -17.41 14.62 22.26
N SER A 16 -17.15 15.70 23.03
CA SER A 16 -16.55 15.57 24.36
C SER A 16 -17.49 14.91 25.37
N GLY A 17 -18.81 15.22 25.32
CA GLY A 17 -19.80 14.54 26.14
C GLY A 17 -19.88 13.04 25.86
N MET A 18 -19.93 12.64 24.59
CA MET A 18 -19.87 11.23 24.19
C MET A 18 -18.54 10.58 24.65
N ALA A 19 -17.42 11.27 24.47
CA ALA A 19 -16.12 10.77 24.88
C ALA A 19 -16.03 10.56 26.41
N ILE A 20 -16.58 11.47 27.22
CA ILE A 20 -16.67 11.32 28.69
C ILE A 20 -17.43 10.05 29.04
N VAL A 21 -18.59 9.81 28.43
CA VAL A 21 -19.44 8.63 28.72
C VAL A 21 -18.70 7.34 28.27
N ILE A 22 -18.21 7.30 27.04
CA ILE A 22 -17.58 6.11 26.46
C ILE A 22 -16.26 5.77 27.17
N LEU A 23 -15.45 6.78 27.50
CA LEU A 23 -14.15 6.58 28.14
C LEU A 23 -14.22 6.52 29.66
N SER A 24 -15.40 6.72 30.27
CA SER A 24 -15.55 6.73 31.73
C SER A 24 -14.99 5.48 32.44
N PRO A 25 -15.17 4.23 31.93
CA PRO A 25 -14.55 3.06 32.56
C PRO A 25 -13.02 3.08 32.49
N LEU A 26 -12.46 3.52 31.35
CA LEU A 26 -11.01 3.67 31.20
C LEU A 26 -10.48 4.76 32.12
N LEU A 27 -11.15 5.92 32.20
CA LEU A 27 -10.77 7.01 33.09
C LEU A 27 -10.77 6.56 34.54
N LEU A 28 -11.80 5.80 34.97
CA LEU A 28 -11.88 5.25 36.32
C LEU A 28 -10.75 4.25 36.58
N PHE A 29 -10.46 3.35 35.63
CA PHE A 29 -9.34 2.40 35.74
C PHE A 29 -8.01 3.14 35.90
N LEU A 30 -7.74 4.16 35.07
CA LEU A 30 -6.52 4.96 35.16
C LEU A 30 -6.43 5.73 36.47
N CYS A 31 -7.55 6.26 36.99
CA CYS A 31 -7.61 6.89 38.31
C CYS A 31 -7.17 5.92 39.42
N ILE A 32 -7.67 4.69 39.41
CA ILE A 32 -7.30 3.64 40.36
C ILE A 32 -5.83 3.28 40.21
N ALA A 33 -5.36 3.05 38.98
CA ALA A 33 -3.96 2.70 38.72
C ALA A 33 -2.97 3.76 39.21
N ILE A 34 -3.26 5.07 39.00
CA ILE A 34 -2.43 6.17 39.48
C ILE A 34 -2.43 6.24 41.02
N LYS A 35 -3.56 5.97 41.65
CA LYS A 35 -3.65 5.96 43.12
C LYS A 35 -2.89 4.81 43.75
N LEU A 36 -2.88 3.65 43.09
CA LEU A 36 -2.14 2.47 43.58
C LEU A 36 -0.64 2.58 43.33
N ASP A 37 -0.22 3.28 42.27
CA ASP A 37 1.21 3.44 41.93
C ASP A 37 1.93 4.38 42.91
N THR A 38 1.31 5.53 43.22
CA THR A 38 1.92 6.50 44.17
C THR A 38 0.84 7.31 44.93
N PRO A 39 1.08 7.69 46.22
CA PRO A 39 0.16 8.54 46.96
C PRO A 39 0.04 9.94 46.35
N GLY A 40 -1.14 10.60 46.48
CA GLY A 40 -1.38 11.97 46.05
C GLY A 40 -2.55 12.19 45.10
N PRO A 41 -2.70 13.38 44.51
CA PRO A 41 -3.81 13.71 43.62
C PRO A 41 -3.72 12.91 42.30
N ILE A 42 -4.87 12.57 41.72
CA ILE A 42 -4.96 11.83 40.46
C ILE A 42 -4.68 12.75 39.28
N LEU A 43 -5.16 14.00 39.37
CA LEU A 43 -5.03 15.00 38.33
C LEU A 43 -3.90 15.98 38.64
N PHE A 44 -3.11 16.26 37.64
CA PHE A 44 -2.22 17.39 37.56
C PHE A 44 -2.96 18.55 36.88
N LYS A 45 -2.86 19.74 37.45
CA LYS A 45 -3.49 20.96 36.94
C LYS A 45 -2.40 21.98 36.64
N GLN A 46 -2.46 22.60 35.45
CA GLN A 46 -1.47 23.58 35.02
C GLN A 46 -2.18 24.81 34.41
N LYS A 47 -1.75 26.00 34.81
CA LYS A 47 -2.29 27.26 34.30
C LYS A 47 -1.87 27.47 32.85
N ARG A 48 -2.83 27.75 31.98
CA ARG A 48 -2.64 27.96 30.53
C ARG A 48 -3.37 29.22 30.06
N VAL A 49 -2.89 29.79 28.94
CA VAL A 49 -3.55 30.91 28.26
C VAL A 49 -4.70 30.38 27.42
N GLY A 50 -5.89 30.94 27.62
CA GLY A 50 -7.11 30.69 26.87
C GLY A 50 -7.42 31.78 25.85
N ILE A 51 -8.67 31.79 25.37
CA ILE A 51 -9.16 32.81 24.43
C ILE A 51 -9.10 34.20 25.07
N HIS A 52 -8.77 35.24 24.30
CA HIS A 52 -8.67 36.64 24.72
C HIS A 52 -7.84 36.83 25.98
N TRP A 53 -6.67 36.18 26.06
CA TRP A 53 -5.73 36.25 27.20
C TRP A 53 -6.30 35.78 28.55
N SER A 54 -7.46 35.11 28.54
CA SER A 54 -8.00 34.47 29.75
C SER A 54 -7.07 33.35 30.22
N PHE A 55 -7.19 33.00 31.51
CA PHE A 55 -6.44 31.88 32.07
C PHE A 55 -7.36 30.76 32.47
N PHE A 56 -6.98 29.51 32.20
CA PHE A 56 -7.70 28.33 32.66
C PHE A 56 -6.73 27.26 33.18
N GLN A 57 -7.29 26.23 33.86
CA GLN A 57 -6.50 25.09 34.34
C GLN A 57 -6.69 23.90 33.42
N ILE A 58 -5.62 23.53 32.69
CA ILE A 58 -5.65 22.29 31.89
C ILE A 58 -5.56 21.08 32.81
N TYR A 59 -6.33 20.04 32.53
CA TYR A 59 -6.34 18.80 33.31
C TYR A 59 -5.52 17.73 32.60
N LYS A 60 -4.59 17.12 33.36
CA LYS A 60 -3.82 15.94 32.94
C LYS A 60 -3.84 14.89 34.03
N PHE A 61 -3.69 13.63 33.71
CA PHE A 61 -3.35 12.64 34.73
C PHE A 61 -1.94 12.90 35.27
N ARG A 62 -1.76 12.68 36.56
CA ARG A 62 -0.44 12.80 37.20
C ARG A 62 0.47 11.68 36.70
N THR A 63 1.62 12.05 36.16
CA THR A 63 2.66 11.14 35.66
C THR A 63 3.95 11.19 36.47
N MET A 64 4.05 12.16 37.40
CA MET A 64 5.24 12.39 38.24
C MET A 64 4.90 12.30 39.71
N ARG A 65 5.90 12.05 40.52
CA ARG A 65 5.80 11.99 41.98
C ARG A 65 5.49 13.38 42.56
N ILE A 66 4.99 13.41 43.80
CA ILE A 66 4.59 14.68 44.46
C ILE A 66 5.82 15.52 44.87
N ASP A 67 6.93 14.85 45.15
CA ASP A 67 8.19 15.46 45.52
C ASP A 67 8.97 16.08 44.34
N THR A 68 8.40 16.03 43.12
CA THR A 68 8.95 16.72 41.95
C THR A 68 8.93 18.24 42.17
N PRO A 69 10.03 18.97 41.90
CA PRO A 69 10.06 20.43 41.95
C PRO A 69 8.94 21.06 41.13
N LYS A 70 8.09 21.90 41.74
CA LYS A 70 6.85 22.43 41.10
C LYS A 70 7.10 23.58 40.13
N ASP A 71 8.18 24.33 40.35
CA ASP A 71 8.47 25.58 39.64
C ASP A 71 9.50 25.40 38.51
N VAL A 72 9.99 24.17 38.32
CA VAL A 72 10.95 23.85 37.24
C VAL A 72 10.24 23.07 36.14
N PRO A 73 10.26 23.54 34.88
CA PRO A 73 9.77 22.78 33.75
C PRO A 73 10.48 21.43 33.65
N THR A 74 9.78 20.38 33.20
CA THR A 74 10.30 18.99 33.15
C THR A 74 11.63 18.88 32.38
N HIS A 75 11.80 19.68 31.32
CA HIS A 75 13.02 19.71 30.50
C HIS A 75 14.21 20.42 31.16
N MET A 76 14.00 21.13 32.28
CA MET A 76 15.05 21.79 33.07
C MET A 76 15.40 21.01 34.35
N LEU A 77 14.77 19.86 34.57
CA LEU A 77 15.08 18.99 35.70
C LEU A 77 16.34 18.17 35.41
N GLU A 78 17.26 18.16 36.34
CA GLU A 78 18.35 17.17 36.33
C GLU A 78 17.75 15.77 36.55
N ASN A 79 17.93 14.85 35.60
CA ASN A 79 17.39 13.50 35.60
C ASN A 79 15.87 13.39 35.81
N PRO A 80 15.02 13.92 34.86
CA PRO A 80 13.57 13.92 35.01
C PRO A 80 12.95 12.51 35.12
N GLU A 81 13.64 11.48 34.64
CA GLU A 81 13.20 10.08 34.67
C GLU A 81 12.98 9.54 36.09
N GLN A 82 13.76 10.01 37.08
CA GLN A 82 13.62 9.57 38.48
C GLN A 82 12.35 10.02 39.18
N TYR A 83 11.71 11.08 38.63
CA TYR A 83 10.45 11.61 39.14
C TYR A 83 9.22 11.02 38.43
N ILE A 84 9.41 10.36 37.30
CA ILE A 84 8.30 9.77 36.52
C ILE A 84 7.91 8.43 37.16
N THR A 85 6.62 8.27 37.49
CA THR A 85 6.10 7.05 38.08
C THR A 85 6.00 5.92 37.03
N LYS A 86 5.87 4.65 37.45
CA LYS A 86 5.75 3.51 36.54
C LYS A 86 4.53 3.63 35.63
N VAL A 87 3.37 3.94 36.22
CA VAL A 87 2.13 4.22 35.48
C VAL A 87 2.30 5.49 34.65
N GLY A 88 2.97 6.52 35.19
CA GLY A 88 3.28 7.76 34.48
C GLY A 88 4.07 7.59 33.20
N LYS A 89 5.09 6.72 33.21
CA LYS A 89 5.87 6.37 31.99
C LYS A 89 4.99 5.75 30.89
N PHE A 90 4.07 4.88 31.26
CA PHE A 90 3.08 4.31 30.32
C PHE A 90 2.12 5.38 29.79
N LEU A 91 1.57 6.22 30.68
CA LEU A 91 0.62 7.27 30.30
C LEU A 91 1.23 8.28 29.32
N ARG A 92 2.48 8.74 29.55
CA ARG A 92 3.20 9.64 28.64
C ARG A 92 3.47 8.97 27.30
N LYS A 93 4.00 7.74 27.30
CA LYS A 93 4.28 6.99 26.07
C LYS A 93 3.03 6.78 25.19
N THR A 94 1.85 6.73 25.80
CA THR A 94 0.58 6.50 25.10
C THR A 94 -0.25 7.77 24.92
N SER A 95 0.22 8.93 25.42
CA SER A 95 -0.51 10.20 25.50
C SER A 95 -1.85 10.10 26.24
N LEU A 96 -2.06 9.06 27.03
CA LEU A 96 -3.28 8.89 27.85
C LEU A 96 -3.33 9.85 29.03
N ASP A 97 -2.22 10.47 29.40
CA ASP A 97 -2.16 11.52 30.41
C ASP A 97 -2.97 12.76 30.03
N GLU A 98 -3.18 13.01 28.74
CA GLU A 98 -3.94 14.15 28.23
C GLU A 98 -5.46 13.90 28.15
N LEU A 99 -5.95 12.66 28.36
CA LEU A 99 -7.37 12.35 28.29
C LEU A 99 -8.28 13.23 29.17
N PRO A 100 -7.89 13.66 30.38
CA PRO A 100 -8.73 14.54 31.19
C PRO A 100 -9.03 15.92 30.57
N GLN A 101 -8.32 16.33 29.51
CA GLN A 101 -8.60 17.56 28.77
C GLN A 101 -9.99 17.53 28.09
N ILE A 102 -10.60 16.36 27.91
CA ILE A 102 -12.00 16.26 27.43
C ILE A 102 -12.97 17.03 28.33
N PHE A 103 -12.68 17.15 29.64
CA PHE A 103 -13.48 17.96 30.55
C PHE A 103 -13.29 19.47 30.33
N ASN A 104 -12.07 19.92 29.93
CA ASN A 104 -11.83 21.31 29.54
C ASN A 104 -12.60 21.65 28.25
N ILE A 105 -12.64 20.71 27.28
CA ILE A 105 -13.41 20.87 26.05
C ILE A 105 -14.91 20.95 26.36
N PHE A 106 -15.42 20.05 27.16
CA PHE A 106 -16.83 20.04 27.55
C PHE A 106 -17.25 21.32 28.26
N LYS A 107 -16.39 21.88 29.13
CA LYS A 107 -16.64 23.18 29.82
C LYS A 107 -16.55 24.39 28.86
N GLY A 108 -15.85 24.29 27.75
CA GLY A 108 -15.61 25.40 26.80
C GLY A 108 -14.31 26.16 27.02
N GLU A 109 -13.46 25.72 27.92
CA GLU A 109 -12.12 26.25 28.13
C GLU A 109 -11.18 25.89 26.98
N MET A 110 -11.49 24.78 26.28
CA MET A 110 -10.78 24.29 25.09
C MET A 110 -11.77 23.83 24.01
N SER A 111 -11.26 23.66 22.80
CA SER A 111 -11.90 23.01 21.67
C SER A 111 -11.16 21.71 21.29
N ILE A 112 -11.76 20.86 20.49
CA ILE A 112 -11.07 19.70 19.92
C ILE A 112 -9.94 20.17 19.00
N VAL A 113 -10.22 21.16 18.13
CA VAL A 113 -9.23 21.71 17.18
C VAL A 113 -9.03 23.20 17.45
N GLY A 114 -7.77 23.62 17.50
CA GLY A 114 -7.39 25.02 17.72
C GLY A 114 -5.88 25.14 18.01
N PRO A 115 -5.34 26.36 18.14
CA PRO A 115 -3.98 26.56 18.62
C PRO A 115 -3.73 25.91 19.98
N ARG A 116 -2.58 25.23 20.17
CA ARG A 116 -2.28 24.59 21.46
C ARG A 116 -2.15 25.66 22.56
N PRO A 117 -2.77 25.49 23.74
CA PRO A 117 -2.75 26.53 24.77
C PRO A 117 -1.33 26.75 25.28
N ALA A 118 -0.85 28.02 25.22
CA ALA A 118 0.45 28.43 25.72
C ALA A 118 0.53 28.28 27.24
N LEU A 119 1.75 28.11 27.79
CA LEU A 119 1.98 28.25 29.22
C LEU A 119 1.70 29.70 29.65
N TRP A 120 1.30 29.89 30.88
CA TRP A 120 0.95 31.19 31.45
C TRP A 120 2.15 32.18 31.45
N ASN A 121 3.39 31.68 31.33
CA ASN A 121 4.64 32.42 31.31
C ASN A 121 5.36 32.34 29.94
N GLN A 122 4.66 31.97 28.87
CA GLN A 122 5.17 32.01 27.49
C GLN A 122 4.73 33.29 26.77
N ASP A 123 5.15 34.45 27.31
CA ASP A 123 4.75 35.76 26.80
C ASP A 123 5.23 36.01 25.37
N ASP A 124 6.37 35.45 24.99
CA ASP A 124 6.95 35.47 23.66
C ASP A 124 6.05 34.81 22.60
N LEU A 125 5.57 33.59 22.88
CA LEU A 125 4.64 32.88 21.97
C LEU A 125 3.28 33.62 21.90
N VAL A 126 2.79 34.13 23.02
CA VAL A 126 1.52 34.83 23.07
C VAL A 126 1.59 36.16 22.32
N ALA A 127 2.70 36.90 22.45
CA ALA A 127 2.94 38.15 21.72
C ALA A 127 3.09 37.89 20.20
N GLU A 128 3.76 36.81 19.82
CA GLU A 128 3.89 36.46 18.39
C GLU A 128 2.54 36.06 17.77
N ARG A 129 1.72 35.32 18.49
CA ARG A 129 0.36 34.93 18.06
C ARG A 129 -0.59 36.11 17.88
N GLU A 130 -0.40 37.20 18.64
CA GLU A 130 -1.22 38.40 18.54
C GLU A 130 -1.15 39.01 17.12
N LYS A 131 0.01 38.94 16.50
CA LYS A 131 0.21 39.44 15.12
C LYS A 131 -0.69 38.74 14.10
N TYR A 132 -1.17 37.54 14.42
CA TYR A 132 -1.96 36.71 13.52
C TYR A 132 -3.40 36.45 14.02
N GLY A 133 -3.81 37.10 15.13
CA GLY A 133 -5.14 36.90 15.74
C GLY A 133 -5.35 35.47 16.31
N ALA A 134 -4.27 34.74 16.60
CA ALA A 134 -4.37 33.37 17.07
C ALA A 134 -4.79 33.24 18.55
N ASN A 135 -4.75 34.36 19.29
CA ASN A 135 -5.25 34.45 20.66
C ASN A 135 -6.79 34.67 20.74
N ASP A 136 -7.44 35.00 19.61
CA ASP A 136 -8.89 35.30 19.54
C ASP A 136 -9.73 34.05 19.24
N VAL A 137 -9.11 32.87 19.20
CA VAL A 137 -9.80 31.60 19.03
C VAL A 137 -9.59 30.70 20.24
N THR A 138 -10.58 29.84 20.53
CA THR A 138 -10.49 28.88 21.62
C THR A 138 -9.32 27.92 21.38
N PRO A 139 -8.40 27.75 22.35
CA PRO A 139 -7.29 26.82 22.21
C PRO A 139 -7.74 25.37 22.04
N GLY A 140 -6.97 24.58 21.28
CA GLY A 140 -7.34 23.22 20.93
C GLY A 140 -6.54 22.13 21.63
N LEU A 141 -7.13 20.94 21.69
CA LEU A 141 -6.42 19.70 22.02
C LEU A 141 -5.42 19.37 20.90
N THR A 142 -5.82 19.61 19.67
CA THR A 142 -4.98 19.53 18.47
C THR A 142 -5.12 20.77 17.59
N GLY A 143 -4.23 20.99 16.64
CA GLY A 143 -4.27 22.15 15.75
C GLY A 143 -3.26 22.07 14.61
N TRP A 144 -3.28 23.09 13.75
CA TRP A 144 -2.50 23.10 12.53
C TRP A 144 -0.97 23.08 12.78
N ALA A 145 -0.47 23.83 13.74
CA ALA A 145 0.94 23.79 14.12
C ALA A 145 1.34 22.41 14.69
N GLN A 146 0.44 21.74 15.44
CA GLN A 146 0.74 20.44 16.05
C GLN A 146 0.88 19.33 15.02
N ILE A 147 0.17 19.38 13.90
CA ILE A 147 0.29 18.36 12.84
C ILE A 147 1.39 18.66 11.80
N ASN A 148 1.98 19.87 11.86
CA ASN A 148 3.03 20.30 10.93
C ASN A 148 4.41 20.53 11.58
N GLY A 149 4.70 19.89 12.73
CA GLY A 149 6.02 19.93 13.37
C GLY A 149 5.98 20.00 14.90
N ARG A 150 4.79 20.27 15.48
CA ARG A 150 4.54 20.18 16.93
C ARG A 150 5.58 20.94 17.79
N ASP A 151 6.38 20.24 18.58
CA ASP A 151 7.30 20.82 19.55
C ASP A 151 8.66 21.22 18.94
N GLU A 152 8.96 20.75 17.73
CA GLU A 152 10.19 21.07 16.98
C GLU A 152 10.15 22.43 16.28
N LEU A 153 8.98 23.07 16.20
CA LEU A 153 8.81 24.36 15.55
C LEU A 153 9.31 25.51 16.44
N GLU A 154 10.03 26.44 15.86
CA GLU A 154 10.35 27.71 16.49
C GLU A 154 9.10 28.57 16.72
N ILE A 155 9.15 29.49 17.70
CA ILE A 155 8.00 30.32 18.10
C ILE A 155 7.39 31.09 16.92
N PRO A 156 8.15 31.75 16.03
CA PRO A 156 7.58 32.46 14.87
C PRO A 156 6.83 31.53 13.92
N ASP A 157 7.37 30.34 13.62
CA ASP A 157 6.73 29.38 12.73
C ASP A 157 5.48 28.78 13.36
N LYS A 158 5.52 28.49 14.64
CA LYS A 158 4.36 28.03 15.42
C LYS A 158 3.23 29.06 15.39
N ALA A 159 3.53 30.32 15.65
CA ALA A 159 2.56 31.41 15.61
C ALA A 159 2.00 31.66 14.19
N ARG A 160 2.86 31.58 13.16
CA ARG A 160 2.46 31.69 11.76
C ARG A 160 1.48 30.58 11.35
N LEU A 161 1.75 29.34 11.72
CA LEU A 161 0.84 28.20 11.44
C LEU A 161 -0.47 28.32 12.21
N ASP A 162 -0.43 28.79 13.46
CA ASP A 162 -1.64 29.08 14.24
C ASP A 162 -2.47 30.20 13.58
N GLY A 163 -1.81 31.23 13.02
CA GLY A 163 -2.44 32.27 12.21
C GLY A 163 -3.05 31.76 10.90
N GLU A 164 -2.37 30.81 10.23
CA GLU A 164 -2.91 30.14 9.04
C GLU A 164 -4.21 29.37 9.38
N TYR A 165 -4.23 28.69 10.52
CA TYR A 165 -5.45 28.06 11.02
C TYR A 165 -6.58 29.06 11.20
N VAL A 166 -6.32 30.21 11.85
CA VAL A 166 -7.32 31.27 12.08
C VAL A 166 -7.86 31.85 10.78
N LYS A 167 -6.97 32.11 9.82
CA LYS A 167 -7.32 32.64 8.50
C LYS A 167 -8.25 31.70 7.72
N HIS A 168 -8.08 30.39 7.87
CA HIS A 168 -8.85 29.37 7.17
C HIS A 168 -9.85 28.64 8.08
N LEU A 169 -10.20 29.24 9.23
CA LEU A 169 -11.10 28.64 10.21
C LEU A 169 -12.43 28.22 9.58
N GLY A 170 -12.72 26.93 9.63
CA GLY A 170 -13.91 26.34 9.04
C GLY A 170 -13.93 24.81 9.16
N PRO A 171 -15.07 24.16 8.78
CA PRO A 171 -15.24 22.72 8.94
C PRO A 171 -14.15 21.90 8.25
N TRP A 172 -13.68 22.37 7.09
CA TRP A 172 -12.64 21.68 6.32
C TRP A 172 -11.26 21.76 6.99
N MET A 173 -10.93 22.91 7.59
CA MET A 173 -9.66 23.08 8.30
C MET A 173 -9.66 22.24 9.59
N ASP A 174 -10.76 22.23 10.32
CA ASP A 174 -10.92 21.39 11.51
C ASP A 174 -10.82 19.90 11.16
N LEU A 175 -11.44 19.47 10.06
CA LEU A 175 -11.34 18.08 9.59
C LEU A 175 -9.89 17.71 9.21
N LYS A 176 -9.17 18.62 8.54
CA LYS A 176 -7.73 18.40 8.21
C LYS A 176 -6.89 18.25 9.48
N CYS A 177 -7.07 19.12 10.46
CA CYS A 177 -6.35 19.04 11.74
C CYS A 177 -6.69 17.75 12.49
N PHE A 178 -7.96 17.37 12.54
CA PHE A 178 -8.41 16.15 13.20
C PHE A 178 -7.81 14.88 12.55
N LEU A 179 -7.90 14.76 11.22
CA LEU A 179 -7.32 13.63 10.49
C LEU A 179 -5.79 13.62 10.54
N GLY A 180 -5.15 14.80 10.47
CA GLY A 180 -3.71 14.94 10.62
C GLY A 180 -3.21 14.51 11.99
N THR A 181 -3.97 14.81 13.06
CA THR A 181 -3.64 14.36 14.42
C THR A 181 -3.66 12.85 14.55
N ILE A 182 -4.66 12.19 13.98
CA ILE A 182 -4.69 10.73 13.94
C ILE A 182 -3.41 10.20 13.29
N GLY A 183 -2.96 10.83 12.20
CA GLY A 183 -1.69 10.52 11.55
C GLY A 183 -0.48 10.73 12.46
N SER A 184 -0.33 11.91 13.08
CA SER A 184 0.83 12.26 13.93
C SER A 184 0.93 11.42 15.20
N VAL A 185 -0.19 11.20 15.89
CA VAL A 185 -0.22 10.35 17.11
C VAL A 185 0.16 8.91 16.76
N LEU A 186 -0.21 8.43 15.59
CA LEU A 186 0.09 7.08 15.13
C LEU A 186 1.52 6.91 14.63
N MET A 187 2.15 7.99 14.16
CA MET A 187 3.54 7.97 13.68
C MET A 187 4.57 8.30 14.77
N HIS A 188 4.16 8.75 15.96
CA HIS A 188 5.05 9.27 17.01
C HIS A 188 5.97 10.41 16.51
N ASP A 189 5.57 11.14 15.45
CA ASP A 189 6.35 12.25 14.90
C ASP A 189 6.27 13.47 15.83
N GLY A 190 7.44 14.02 16.22
CA GLY A 190 7.56 15.33 16.87
C GLY A 190 7.29 15.35 18.38
N VAL A 191 7.38 14.23 19.09
CA VAL A 191 7.40 14.22 20.57
C VAL A 191 8.83 14.26 21.05
N VAL A 192 9.38 15.46 21.28
CA VAL A 192 10.67 15.65 21.96
C VAL A 192 10.37 15.80 23.46
N GLU A 193 10.66 14.79 24.25
CA GLU A 193 10.66 14.91 25.71
C GLU A 193 11.98 15.57 26.16
N GLY A 194 11.92 16.88 26.41
CA GLY A 194 12.96 17.60 27.15
C GLY A 194 14.19 18.01 26.34
N GLY A 195 14.28 19.29 26.01
CA GLY A 195 15.50 19.94 25.53
C GLY A 195 15.54 20.27 24.04
N THR A 196 16.23 21.33 23.71
CA THR A 196 16.50 21.80 22.34
C THR A 196 17.16 20.70 21.50
N GLY A 197 16.53 20.35 20.37
CA GLY A 197 16.77 19.15 19.56
C GLY A 197 18.16 18.92 18.94
N GLU A 198 19.19 19.66 19.32
CA GLU A 198 20.55 19.48 18.77
C GLU A 198 21.42 18.47 19.53
N LEU A 199 21.20 18.28 20.84
CA LEU A 199 22.03 17.38 21.64
C LEU A 199 21.64 15.89 21.51
N ASN A 200 20.38 15.59 21.20
CA ASN A 200 19.91 14.19 21.12
C ASN A 200 20.12 13.54 19.75
N LYS A 201 20.30 14.31 18.66
CA LYS A 201 20.62 13.72 17.35
C LYS A 201 21.97 13.03 17.30
N ALA A 202 22.96 13.55 18.01
CA ALA A 202 24.32 12.97 18.03
C ALA A 202 24.40 11.67 18.86
N GLU A 203 23.59 11.52 19.91
CA GLU A 203 23.54 10.31 20.74
C GLU A 203 22.67 9.21 20.14
N GLU A 204 21.54 9.56 19.49
CA GLU A 204 20.69 8.57 18.79
C GLU A 204 21.38 7.98 17.55
N GLU A 205 22.16 8.76 16.79
CA GLU A 205 22.95 8.22 15.68
C GLU A 205 24.10 7.32 16.15
N THR A 206 24.63 7.54 17.34
CA THR A 206 25.72 6.73 17.92
C THR A 206 25.19 5.45 18.56
N GLU A 207 24.00 5.45 19.16
CA GLU A 207 23.34 4.25 19.70
C GLU A 207 22.69 3.39 18.61
N ALA A 208 22.12 3.98 17.56
CA ALA A 208 21.58 3.26 16.42
C ALA A 208 22.64 2.47 15.64
N HIS A 209 23.92 2.92 15.71
CA HIS A 209 25.04 2.20 15.09
C HIS A 209 25.65 1.11 15.99
N LYS A 210 25.32 1.09 17.31
CA LYS A 210 25.82 0.08 18.27
C LYS A 210 24.80 -0.99 18.63
N SER A 211 23.51 -0.77 18.41
CA SER A 211 22.46 -1.77 18.68
C SER A 211 22.07 -2.55 17.41
N GLY A 212 23.01 -3.28 16.86
CA GLY A 212 22.68 -4.36 15.92
C GLY A 212 21.82 -5.40 16.63
N LEU A 213 20.67 -5.75 16.03
CA LEU A 213 19.83 -6.89 16.35
C LEU A 213 18.92 -6.75 17.57
N VAL A 214 17.77 -6.12 17.37
CA VAL A 214 16.59 -6.40 18.23
C VAL A 214 16.08 -7.80 17.86
N ASP A 215 16.14 -8.71 18.84
CA ASP A 215 15.64 -10.08 18.71
C ASP A 215 14.17 -10.09 18.22
N PRO A 216 13.88 -10.64 17.03
CA PRO A 216 12.53 -10.65 16.47
C PRO A 216 11.52 -11.44 17.33
N GLN A 217 12.00 -12.34 18.20
CA GLN A 217 11.16 -13.12 19.09
C GLN A 217 10.70 -12.33 20.33
N LYS A 218 11.55 -11.44 20.85
CA LYS A 218 11.20 -10.56 21.98
C LYS A 218 10.14 -9.52 21.57
N LEU A 219 10.29 -8.95 20.38
CA LEU A 219 9.30 -8.03 19.80
C LEU A 219 7.95 -8.71 19.53
N LYS A 220 7.95 -9.98 19.07
CA LYS A 220 6.70 -10.77 18.90
C LYS A 220 5.99 -11.00 20.23
N ARG A 221 6.70 -11.31 21.31
CA ARG A 221 6.10 -11.59 22.62
C ARG A 221 5.44 -10.34 23.23
N GLU A 222 6.09 -9.20 23.17
CA GLU A 222 5.54 -7.94 23.72
C GLU A 222 4.32 -7.45 22.92
N ILE A 223 4.31 -7.65 21.60
CA ILE A 223 3.20 -7.26 20.72
C ILE A 223 1.99 -8.17 20.90
N VAL A 224 2.20 -9.48 21.07
CA VAL A 224 1.11 -10.45 21.32
C VAL A 224 0.51 -10.22 22.72
N LEU A 225 1.33 -9.91 23.73
CA LEU A 225 0.83 -9.60 25.07
C LEU A 225 0.01 -8.30 25.10
N GLY A 226 0.49 -7.24 24.46
CA GLY A 226 -0.24 -5.96 24.38
C GLY A 226 -1.56 -6.07 23.65
N GLY A 227 -1.60 -6.80 22.54
CA GLY A 227 -2.83 -7.07 21.77
C GLY A 227 -3.83 -7.96 22.50
N ALA A 228 -3.35 -9.00 23.19
CA ALA A 228 -4.19 -9.90 23.98
C ALA A 228 -4.81 -9.19 25.20
N VAL A 229 -4.05 -8.32 25.88
CA VAL A 229 -4.55 -7.52 27.01
C VAL A 229 -5.62 -6.53 26.56
N ALA A 230 -5.44 -5.86 25.42
CA ALA A 230 -6.43 -4.96 24.86
C ALA A 230 -7.72 -5.68 24.43
N ALA A 231 -7.59 -6.85 23.79
CA ALA A 231 -8.73 -7.66 23.36
C ALA A 231 -9.49 -8.25 24.56
N THR A 232 -8.78 -8.66 25.61
CA THR A 232 -9.40 -9.18 26.85
C THR A 232 -10.13 -8.08 27.61
N ALA A 233 -9.55 -6.87 27.69
CA ALA A 233 -10.19 -5.71 28.32
C ALA A 233 -11.48 -5.31 27.57
N LEU A 234 -11.48 -5.37 26.25
CA LEU A 234 -12.66 -5.09 25.40
C LEU A 234 -13.75 -6.17 25.56
N ALA A 235 -13.35 -7.44 25.65
CA ALA A 235 -14.29 -8.56 25.86
C ALA A 235 -14.95 -8.52 27.25
N VAL A 236 -14.19 -8.22 28.31
CA VAL A 236 -14.70 -8.03 29.67
C VAL A 236 -15.62 -6.81 29.73
N PHE A 237 -15.24 -5.72 29.09
CA PHE A 237 -16.06 -4.51 28.98
C PHE A 237 -17.39 -4.79 28.29
N TRP A 238 -17.38 -5.53 27.19
CA TRP A 238 -18.59 -5.94 26.48
C TRP A 238 -19.49 -6.85 27.32
N ALA A 239 -18.92 -7.82 28.03
CA ALA A 239 -19.65 -8.72 28.92
C ALA A 239 -20.31 -7.96 30.09
N VAL A 240 -19.64 -6.96 30.66
CA VAL A 240 -20.17 -6.11 31.73
C VAL A 240 -21.33 -5.22 31.23
N ILE A 241 -21.16 -4.59 30.07
CA ILE A 241 -22.25 -3.81 29.45
C ILE A 241 -23.44 -4.68 29.10
N HIS A 242 -23.23 -5.83 28.51
CA HIS A 242 -24.29 -6.78 28.20
C HIS A 242 -25.01 -7.24 29.45
N HIS A 243 -24.29 -7.49 30.56
CA HIS A 243 -24.89 -7.87 31.83
C HIS A 243 -25.69 -6.71 32.49
N ILE A 244 -25.19 -5.47 32.38
CA ILE A 244 -25.89 -4.27 32.91
C ILE A 244 -27.16 -3.97 32.10
N LEU A 245 -27.09 -4.10 30.76
CA LEU A 245 -28.24 -3.81 29.89
C LEU A 245 -29.32 -4.89 29.93
N HIS A 246 -28.97 -6.14 30.25
CA HIS A 246 -29.94 -7.24 30.31
C HIS A 246 -30.44 -7.61 31.73
N LYS A 247 -29.95 -6.93 32.78
CA LYS A 247 -30.42 -7.12 34.15
C LYS A 247 -31.81 -6.47 34.46
N GLY A 248 -32.47 -5.86 33.46
CA GLY A 248 -33.72 -5.12 33.58
C GLY A 248 -34.89 -5.54 32.69
N GLU A 249 -34.77 -6.60 31.87
CA GLU A 249 -35.82 -6.98 30.91
C GLU A 249 -36.29 -8.44 31.01
N ASP A 250 -37.07 -8.72 32.04
CA ASP A 250 -38.26 -9.56 31.91
C ASP A 250 -39.45 -8.60 31.68
N ARG A 251 -39.77 -8.31 30.41
CA ARG A 251 -41.11 -8.00 29.87
C ARG A 251 -41.07 -7.31 28.49
N LYS A 252 -41.67 -8.04 27.53
CA LYS A 252 -42.30 -7.56 26.29
C LYS A 252 -41.43 -7.04 25.11
N LYS A 253 -41.43 -7.85 24.07
CA LYS A 253 -41.13 -7.56 22.66
C LYS A 253 -41.43 -6.12 22.24
N LYS A 254 -40.40 -5.39 21.76
CA LYS A 254 -40.54 -4.47 20.63
C LYS A 254 -39.22 -4.40 19.87
N LYS A 255 -39.30 -4.63 18.55
CA LYS A 255 -38.22 -4.43 17.59
C LYS A 255 -37.83 -2.94 17.61
N GLY A 256 -36.57 -2.64 17.91
CA GLY A 256 -35.99 -1.31 17.81
C GLY A 256 -34.51 -1.42 17.39
N ASN A 257 -34.17 -0.75 16.34
CA ASN A 257 -32.91 -0.77 15.62
C ASN A 257 -31.64 -0.61 16.49
N PHE A 258 -30.78 -1.63 16.47
CA PHE A 258 -29.49 -1.66 17.17
C PHE A 258 -28.25 -1.74 16.22
N PRO A 259 -28.20 -1.06 15.06
CA PRO A 259 -27.03 -1.15 14.17
C PRO A 259 -25.93 -0.12 14.45
N GLY A 260 -26.22 1.01 15.11
CA GLY A 260 -25.29 2.14 15.15
C GLY A 260 -24.08 1.97 16.08
N VAL A 261 -24.29 1.36 17.25
CA VAL A 261 -23.22 1.23 18.28
C VAL A 261 -22.27 0.08 17.96
N LEU A 262 -22.77 -1.02 17.38
CA LEU A 262 -21.93 -2.10 16.86
C LEU A 262 -21.07 -1.63 15.68
N PHE A 263 -21.57 -0.71 14.87
CA PHE A 263 -20.83 -0.13 13.74
C PHE A 263 -19.67 0.76 14.20
N GLY A 264 -19.84 1.55 15.25
CA GLY A 264 -18.78 2.40 15.82
C GLY A 264 -17.62 1.61 16.46
N LEU A 265 -17.93 0.53 17.18
CA LEU A 265 -16.91 -0.33 17.82
C LEU A 265 -16.14 -1.19 16.80
N ALA A 266 -16.82 -1.70 15.78
CA ALA A 266 -16.18 -2.42 14.68
C ALA A 266 -15.20 -1.52 13.90
N THR A 267 -15.54 -0.24 13.69
CA THR A 267 -14.69 0.72 12.99
C THR A 267 -13.42 1.09 13.78
N VAL A 268 -13.47 1.20 15.10
CA VAL A 268 -12.30 1.51 15.94
C VAL A 268 -11.34 0.33 16.03
N THR A 269 -11.85 -0.90 16.16
CA THR A 269 -11.02 -2.12 16.14
C THR A 269 -10.40 -2.38 14.77
N GLU A 270 -11.15 -2.11 13.68
CA GLU A 270 -10.63 -2.18 12.32
C GLU A 270 -9.55 -1.10 12.06
N LEU A 271 -9.72 0.10 12.60
CA LEU A 271 -8.74 1.19 12.48
C LEU A 271 -7.43 0.85 13.21
N ALA A 272 -7.50 0.34 14.44
CA ALA A 272 -6.32 -0.10 15.20
C ALA A 272 -5.60 -1.27 14.51
N ALA A 273 -6.35 -2.25 13.98
CA ALA A 273 -5.79 -3.34 13.18
C ALA A 273 -5.14 -2.83 11.88
N THR A 274 -5.72 -1.80 11.27
CA THR A 274 -5.19 -1.15 10.05
C THR A 274 -3.82 -0.54 10.30
N ILE A 275 -3.69 0.18 11.39
CA ILE A 275 -2.45 0.85 11.77
C ILE A 275 -1.36 -0.16 12.04
N TYR A 276 -1.68 -1.22 12.78
CA TYR A 276 -0.77 -2.33 13.07
C TYR A 276 -0.28 -3.01 11.79
N VAL A 277 -1.21 -3.33 10.88
CA VAL A 277 -0.88 -3.99 9.60
C VAL A 277 -0.03 -3.07 8.71
N ASN A 278 -0.33 -1.76 8.65
CA ASN A 278 0.47 -0.81 7.87
C ASN A 278 1.89 -0.67 8.39
N LYS A 279 2.09 -0.59 9.71
CA LYS A 279 3.42 -0.53 10.33
C LYS A 279 4.23 -1.79 10.04
N LYS A 280 3.61 -2.99 10.18
CA LYS A 280 4.26 -4.28 9.89
C LYS A 280 4.63 -4.41 8.41
N ARG A 281 3.72 -4.02 7.49
CA ARG A 281 3.97 -4.03 6.04
C ARG A 281 5.07 -3.07 5.62
N LYS A 282 5.08 -1.84 6.17
CA LYS A 282 6.10 -0.84 5.85
C LYS A 282 7.50 -1.28 6.27
N VAL A 283 7.61 -1.88 7.46
CA VAL A 283 8.86 -2.47 7.97
C VAL A 283 9.28 -3.66 7.08
N GLN A 284 8.37 -4.52 6.68
CA GLN A 284 8.66 -5.69 5.84
C GLN A 284 9.06 -5.32 4.40
N LEU A 285 8.57 -4.18 3.88
CA LEU A 285 8.95 -3.65 2.55
C LEU A 285 10.25 -2.84 2.59
N ALA A 286 10.60 -2.25 3.75
CA ALA A 286 11.80 -1.42 3.92
C ALA A 286 13.06 -2.21 4.34
N LEU A 287 12.92 -3.40 4.96
CA LEU A 287 14.01 -4.14 5.60
C LEU A 287 14.84 -5.05 4.69
N GLU A 288 14.73 -4.97 3.36
CA GLU A 288 15.50 -5.85 2.48
C GLU A 288 16.43 -5.09 1.49
N PRO A 289 17.55 -4.49 1.96
CA PRO A 289 18.61 -4.03 1.04
C PRO A 289 19.40 -5.19 0.40
N GLU A 290 19.38 -6.40 0.97
CA GLU A 290 20.14 -7.57 0.48
C GLU A 290 19.67 -8.12 -0.87
N GLN A 291 18.42 -7.87 -1.26
CA GLN A 291 17.85 -8.42 -2.49
C GLN A 291 18.39 -7.74 -3.78
N THR A 292 18.84 -6.49 -3.71
CA THR A 292 19.47 -5.81 -4.85
C THR A 292 20.80 -6.48 -5.22
N THR A 293 21.54 -6.94 -4.23
CA THR A 293 22.80 -7.68 -4.39
C THR A 293 22.55 -9.07 -4.97
N GLN A 294 21.52 -9.79 -4.51
CA GLN A 294 21.13 -11.10 -5.03
C GLN A 294 20.62 -11.04 -6.47
N SER A 295 19.86 -10.00 -6.82
CA SER A 295 19.36 -9.81 -8.18
C SER A 295 20.49 -9.49 -9.16
N SER A 296 21.48 -8.70 -8.76
CA SER A 296 22.69 -8.45 -9.56
C SER A 296 23.55 -9.71 -9.70
N ALA A 297 23.64 -10.53 -8.66
CA ALA A 297 24.32 -11.81 -8.68
C ALA A 297 23.60 -12.81 -9.61
N LYS A 298 22.26 -12.93 -9.52
CA LYS A 298 21.45 -13.76 -10.45
C LYS A 298 21.67 -13.36 -11.91
N LYS A 299 21.68 -12.06 -12.21
CA LYS A 299 21.92 -11.56 -13.59
C LYS A 299 23.32 -11.90 -14.11
N LYS A 300 24.35 -11.80 -13.26
CA LYS A 300 25.72 -12.20 -13.58
C LYS A 300 25.85 -13.72 -13.80
N THR A 301 25.21 -14.54 -12.98
CA THR A 301 25.18 -15.99 -13.13
C THR A 301 24.52 -16.40 -14.44
N ILE A 302 23.38 -15.79 -14.80
CA ILE A 302 22.68 -16.04 -16.06
C ILE A 302 23.54 -15.65 -17.25
N ALA A 303 24.29 -14.54 -17.20
CA ALA A 303 25.19 -14.13 -18.25
C ALA A 303 26.33 -15.14 -18.43
N LYS A 304 26.97 -15.57 -17.34
CA LYS A 304 28.04 -16.56 -17.35
C LYS A 304 27.57 -17.92 -17.88
N ASP A 305 26.43 -18.42 -17.43
CA ASP A 305 25.79 -19.64 -17.95
C ASP A 305 25.56 -19.56 -19.46
N THR A 306 25.19 -18.39 -19.98
CA THR A 306 24.96 -18.18 -21.40
C THR A 306 26.28 -18.30 -22.18
N GLU A 307 27.33 -17.61 -21.73
CA GLU A 307 28.64 -17.66 -22.38
C GLU A 307 29.23 -19.08 -22.43
N GLU A 308 29.12 -19.84 -21.33
CA GLU A 308 29.62 -21.22 -21.25
C GLU A 308 28.86 -22.18 -22.18
N ARG A 309 27.53 -22.03 -22.33
CA ARG A 309 26.69 -22.93 -23.13
C ARG A 309 26.70 -22.65 -24.62
N GLU A 310 26.81 -21.39 -25.01
CA GLU A 310 26.76 -20.98 -26.41
C GLU A 310 28.15 -20.97 -27.07
N LYS A 311 29.20 -21.20 -26.28
CA LYS A 311 30.57 -21.24 -26.79
C LYS A 311 30.73 -22.32 -27.86
N GLY A 312 31.00 -21.89 -29.10
CA GLY A 312 31.17 -22.76 -30.24
C GLY A 312 29.89 -23.09 -31.03
N ARG A 313 28.73 -22.57 -30.64
CA ARG A 313 27.47 -22.71 -31.39
C ARG A 313 27.40 -21.70 -32.54
N ARG A 314 26.72 -22.09 -33.62
CA ARG A 314 26.39 -21.18 -34.72
C ARG A 314 25.45 -20.08 -34.22
N LYS A 315 25.69 -18.83 -34.61
CA LYS A 315 24.84 -17.67 -34.32
C LYS A 315 23.42 -17.91 -34.84
N LYS A 316 22.44 -17.85 -33.97
CA LYS A 316 21.03 -18.02 -34.32
C LYS A 316 20.45 -16.72 -34.88
N LYS A 317 19.72 -16.84 -35.98
CA LYS A 317 19.00 -15.74 -36.63
C LYS A 317 17.53 -15.77 -36.24
N ILE A 318 17.06 -14.69 -35.62
CA ILE A 318 15.74 -14.60 -35.02
C ILE A 318 14.97 -13.46 -35.68
N LEU A 319 13.77 -13.75 -36.18
CA LEU A 319 12.83 -12.75 -36.67
C LEU A 319 11.73 -12.49 -35.62
N ILE A 320 11.64 -11.26 -35.14
CA ILE A 320 10.55 -10.83 -34.26
C ILE A 320 9.49 -10.11 -35.10
N THR A 321 8.31 -10.70 -35.21
CA THR A 321 7.19 -10.09 -35.94
C THR A 321 6.35 -9.23 -35.01
N GLY A 322 6.01 -8.00 -35.43
CA GLY A 322 5.33 -7.00 -34.62
C GLY A 322 6.29 -5.93 -34.11
N SER A 323 7.00 -5.31 -35.05
CA SER A 323 7.93 -4.20 -34.80
C SER A 323 7.27 -3.10 -33.96
N GLY A 324 8.00 -2.57 -32.97
CA GLY A 324 7.55 -1.52 -32.06
C GLY A 324 6.53 -1.99 -31.00
N SER A 325 6.25 -3.30 -30.89
CA SER A 325 5.46 -3.83 -29.77
C SER A 325 6.29 -3.84 -28.49
N TYR A 326 5.64 -3.58 -27.34
CA TYR A 326 6.29 -3.55 -26.04
C TYR A 326 7.08 -4.83 -25.73
N VAL A 327 6.48 -5.99 -25.95
CA VAL A 327 7.12 -7.28 -25.70
C VAL A 327 8.24 -7.55 -26.72
N GLY A 328 7.97 -7.28 -28.00
CA GLY A 328 8.95 -7.50 -29.07
C GLY A 328 10.23 -6.68 -28.87
N THR A 329 10.10 -5.37 -28.62
CA THR A 329 11.26 -4.49 -28.36
C THR A 329 12.00 -4.85 -27.08
N SER A 330 11.31 -5.34 -26.04
CA SER A 330 11.97 -5.78 -24.81
C SER A 330 12.77 -7.06 -25.00
N VAL A 331 12.23 -8.03 -25.74
CA VAL A 331 12.96 -9.28 -26.06
C VAL A 331 14.12 -9.01 -27.03
N GLU A 332 13.92 -8.15 -28.02
CA GLU A 332 14.99 -7.71 -28.93
C GLU A 332 16.14 -7.10 -28.14
N ALA A 333 15.86 -6.13 -27.26
CA ALA A 333 16.86 -5.48 -26.42
C ALA A 333 17.56 -6.47 -25.47
N TRP A 334 16.84 -7.49 -25.01
CA TRP A 334 17.40 -8.54 -24.17
C TRP A 334 18.37 -9.43 -24.94
N LEU A 335 18.00 -9.94 -26.11
CA LEU A 335 18.82 -10.81 -26.93
C LEU A 335 20.06 -10.09 -27.51
N LYS A 336 19.95 -8.80 -27.81
CA LYS A 336 21.04 -7.94 -28.27
C LYS A 336 22.15 -7.73 -27.22
N GLN A 337 21.99 -8.19 -25.97
CA GLN A 337 23.08 -8.23 -25.00
C GLN A 337 24.16 -9.30 -25.36
N TRP A 338 23.82 -10.24 -26.24
CA TRP A 338 24.71 -11.30 -26.71
C TRP A 338 24.79 -11.33 -28.26
N PRO A 339 25.36 -10.29 -28.88
CA PRO A 339 25.38 -10.15 -30.34
C PRO A 339 26.22 -11.22 -31.05
N GLU A 340 27.12 -11.89 -30.35
CA GLU A 340 27.90 -13.03 -30.82
C GLU A 340 27.05 -14.30 -31.01
N TYR A 341 25.96 -14.46 -30.26
CA TYR A 341 25.11 -15.65 -30.31
C TYR A 341 23.79 -15.44 -31.04
N TYR A 342 23.29 -14.19 -31.09
CA TYR A 342 22.02 -13.87 -31.75
C TYR A 342 22.14 -12.73 -32.74
N GLN A 343 21.53 -12.94 -33.89
CA GLN A 343 21.14 -11.87 -34.82
C GLN A 343 19.63 -11.71 -34.73
N VAL A 344 19.16 -10.52 -34.44
CA VAL A 344 17.73 -10.24 -34.22
C VAL A 344 17.27 -9.17 -35.19
N ASP A 345 16.35 -9.54 -36.06
CA ASP A 345 15.66 -8.64 -36.98
C ASP A 345 14.20 -8.49 -36.56
N THR A 346 13.60 -7.35 -36.90
CA THR A 346 12.19 -7.07 -36.56
C THR A 346 11.39 -6.76 -37.82
N LEU A 347 10.16 -7.26 -37.89
CA LEU A 347 9.30 -7.11 -39.06
C LEU A 347 7.96 -6.43 -38.67
N ASP A 348 7.60 -5.39 -39.42
CA ASP A 348 6.31 -4.73 -39.27
C ASP A 348 5.19 -5.53 -39.99
N MET A 349 4.21 -5.97 -39.21
CA MET A 349 3.11 -6.79 -39.72
C MET A 349 1.88 -5.97 -40.15
N ARG A 350 1.91 -4.65 -40.05
CA ARG A 350 0.80 -3.75 -40.44
C ARG A 350 0.69 -3.52 -41.94
N THR A 351 1.81 -3.70 -42.64
CA THR A 351 1.89 -3.58 -44.11
C THR A 351 1.81 -4.96 -44.77
N GLN A 352 1.47 -5.04 -46.04
CA GLN A 352 1.42 -6.31 -46.76
C GLN A 352 2.82 -6.85 -47.15
N THR A 353 3.85 -6.04 -46.99
CA THR A 353 5.24 -6.37 -47.37
C THR A 353 5.84 -7.54 -46.60
N TRP A 354 5.31 -7.87 -45.41
CA TRP A 354 5.77 -9.02 -44.65
C TRP A 354 5.54 -10.35 -45.39
N ARG A 355 4.56 -10.43 -46.31
CA ARG A 355 4.27 -11.66 -47.08
C ARG A 355 5.37 -11.98 -48.10
N THR A 356 6.05 -10.95 -48.59
CA THR A 356 7.19 -11.10 -49.54
C THR A 356 8.54 -11.15 -48.84
N HIS A 357 8.57 -10.94 -47.52
CA HIS A 357 9.82 -11.06 -46.76
C HIS A 357 10.26 -12.53 -46.70
N ASP A 358 11.51 -12.80 -46.97
CA ASP A 358 12.07 -14.14 -46.96
C ASP A 358 12.32 -14.62 -45.50
N PHE A 359 11.61 -15.66 -45.09
CA PHE A 359 11.78 -16.25 -43.77
C PHE A 359 12.81 -17.38 -43.73
N SER A 360 13.26 -17.89 -44.90
CA SER A 360 14.23 -18.98 -44.99
C SER A 360 15.59 -18.64 -44.39
N ALA A 361 15.89 -17.35 -44.26
CA ALA A 361 17.09 -16.84 -43.65
C ALA A 361 17.15 -16.99 -42.12
N TYR A 362 16.01 -17.33 -41.45
CA TYR A 362 15.89 -17.34 -40.00
C TYR A 362 15.75 -18.76 -39.44
N ASP A 363 16.39 -18.98 -38.28
CA ASP A 363 16.25 -20.22 -37.51
C ASP A 363 14.95 -20.20 -36.67
N VAL A 364 14.57 -19.00 -36.20
CA VAL A 364 13.47 -18.80 -35.27
C VAL A 364 12.59 -17.62 -35.68
N VAL A 365 11.29 -17.79 -35.63
CA VAL A 365 10.31 -16.68 -35.70
C VAL A 365 9.61 -16.54 -34.37
N TYR A 366 9.68 -15.35 -33.79
CA TYR A 366 8.94 -15.00 -32.57
C TYR A 366 7.78 -14.05 -32.93
N HIS A 367 6.56 -14.57 -32.92
CA HIS A 367 5.36 -13.83 -33.31
C HIS A 367 4.71 -13.16 -32.09
N VAL A 368 4.85 -11.84 -32.02
CA VAL A 368 4.28 -10.99 -30.97
C VAL A 368 3.27 -9.96 -31.53
N ALA A 369 3.07 -9.93 -32.83
CA ALA A 369 2.06 -9.09 -33.44
C ALA A 369 0.67 -9.48 -32.92
N GLY A 370 -0.11 -8.49 -32.54
CA GLY A 370 -1.44 -8.74 -32.01
C GLY A 370 -2.09 -7.47 -31.43
N ILE A 371 -3.39 -7.46 -31.38
CA ILE A 371 -4.18 -6.45 -30.69
C ILE A 371 -4.47 -6.96 -29.30
N ALA A 372 -4.03 -6.20 -28.28
CA ALA A 372 -4.29 -6.46 -26.87
C ALA A 372 -5.13 -5.32 -26.29
N HIS A 373 -5.73 -5.55 -25.12
CA HIS A 373 -6.44 -4.53 -24.33
C HIS A 373 -7.75 -4.01 -24.94
N ALA A 374 -8.69 -4.92 -25.24
CA ALA A 374 -10.06 -4.53 -25.58
C ALA A 374 -10.75 -3.86 -24.38
N ASP A 375 -11.21 -2.63 -24.54
CA ASP A 375 -12.29 -2.09 -23.71
C ASP A 375 -13.60 -2.79 -24.13
N VAL A 376 -13.95 -3.86 -23.43
CA VAL A 376 -15.01 -4.84 -23.79
C VAL A 376 -16.42 -4.24 -23.76
N GLY A 377 -16.58 -2.96 -23.42
CA GLY A 377 -17.89 -2.36 -23.14
C GLY A 377 -18.61 -1.73 -24.34
N GLN A 378 -17.92 -1.36 -25.42
CA GLN A 378 -18.48 -0.68 -26.60
C GLN A 378 -17.66 -0.96 -27.87
N VAL A 379 -17.51 -2.21 -28.25
CA VAL A 379 -16.73 -2.59 -29.44
C VAL A 379 -17.70 -2.92 -30.55
N THR A 380 -17.53 -2.29 -31.71
CA THR A 380 -18.32 -2.55 -32.91
C THR A 380 -18.03 -3.95 -33.48
N GLU A 381 -18.94 -4.49 -34.31
CA GLU A 381 -18.71 -5.79 -34.94
C GLU A 381 -17.47 -5.75 -35.87
N GLU A 382 -17.18 -4.60 -36.50
CA GLU A 382 -16.02 -4.45 -37.37
C GLU A 382 -14.72 -4.47 -36.53
N GLU A 383 -14.70 -3.84 -35.36
CA GLU A 383 -13.55 -3.92 -34.43
C GLU A 383 -13.34 -5.35 -33.94
N LYS A 384 -14.41 -6.11 -33.65
CA LYS A 384 -14.29 -7.54 -33.29
C LYS A 384 -13.67 -8.35 -34.44
N LYS A 385 -14.13 -8.16 -35.67
CA LYS A 385 -13.56 -8.80 -36.86
C LYS A 385 -12.05 -8.47 -36.97
N GLN A 386 -11.66 -7.23 -36.66
CA GLN A 386 -10.26 -6.82 -36.68
C GLN A 386 -9.41 -7.63 -35.67
N TYR A 387 -9.97 -7.98 -34.51
CA TYR A 387 -9.27 -8.86 -33.55
C TYR A 387 -9.01 -10.25 -34.13
N TYR A 388 -9.99 -10.85 -34.81
CA TYR A 388 -9.78 -12.16 -35.45
C TYR A 388 -8.81 -12.07 -36.61
N ARG A 389 -8.89 -11.06 -37.46
CA ARG A 389 -7.94 -10.86 -38.56
C ARG A 389 -6.48 -10.76 -38.06
N VAL A 390 -6.25 -10.03 -36.94
CA VAL A 390 -4.88 -9.78 -36.46
C VAL A 390 -4.42 -10.87 -35.50
N ASN A 391 -5.24 -11.27 -34.53
CA ASN A 391 -4.80 -12.24 -33.52
C ASN A 391 -4.87 -13.69 -33.99
N THR A 392 -5.79 -14.00 -34.93
CA THR A 392 -5.97 -15.36 -35.44
C THR A 392 -5.38 -15.50 -36.83
N ASP A 393 -5.95 -14.84 -37.84
CA ASP A 393 -5.64 -15.12 -39.23
C ASP A 393 -4.19 -14.75 -39.57
N LEU A 394 -3.75 -13.55 -39.20
CA LEU A 394 -2.37 -13.10 -39.40
C LEU A 394 -1.36 -14.00 -38.66
N ALA A 395 -1.67 -14.42 -37.44
CA ALA A 395 -0.77 -15.27 -36.66
C ALA A 395 -0.62 -16.67 -37.29
N VAL A 396 -1.72 -17.25 -37.74
CA VAL A 396 -1.72 -18.55 -38.41
C VAL A 396 -1.00 -18.47 -39.77
N GLU A 397 -1.33 -17.46 -40.60
CA GLU A 397 -0.66 -17.24 -41.89
C GLU A 397 0.86 -17.05 -41.72
N THR A 398 1.28 -16.33 -40.66
CA THR A 398 2.70 -16.16 -40.36
C THR A 398 3.37 -17.48 -39.97
N ALA A 399 2.71 -18.33 -39.19
CA ALA A 399 3.22 -19.63 -38.78
C ALA A 399 3.31 -20.61 -39.95
N GLU A 400 2.30 -20.64 -40.83
CA GLU A 400 2.27 -21.44 -42.04
C GLU A 400 3.40 -21.03 -43.01
N LYS A 401 3.61 -19.72 -43.20
CA LYS A 401 4.72 -19.20 -44.00
C LYS A 401 6.06 -19.59 -43.40
N ALA A 402 6.27 -19.43 -42.11
CA ALA A 402 7.48 -19.83 -41.42
C ALA A 402 7.79 -21.32 -41.61
N LYS A 403 6.78 -22.17 -41.45
CA LYS A 403 6.91 -23.62 -41.69
C LYS A 403 7.27 -23.94 -43.15
N LYS A 404 6.56 -23.33 -44.11
CA LYS A 404 6.77 -23.53 -45.55
C LYS A 404 8.17 -23.11 -45.99
N GLU A 405 8.73 -22.06 -45.39
CA GLU A 405 10.06 -21.54 -45.74
C GLU A 405 11.20 -22.15 -44.90
N GLY A 406 10.93 -23.19 -44.11
CA GLY A 406 11.95 -24.00 -43.46
C GLY A 406 12.46 -23.45 -42.13
N VAL A 407 11.76 -22.50 -41.52
CA VAL A 407 12.03 -22.04 -40.13
C VAL A 407 11.93 -23.24 -39.20
N GLN A 408 12.88 -23.41 -38.30
CA GLN A 408 12.93 -24.56 -37.40
C GLN A 408 12.06 -24.42 -36.16
N GLN A 409 11.89 -23.18 -35.66
CA GLN A 409 11.12 -22.93 -34.45
C GLN A 409 10.25 -21.69 -34.60
N PHE A 410 8.99 -21.82 -34.14
CA PHE A 410 8.01 -20.74 -34.10
C PHE A 410 7.52 -20.52 -32.67
N LEU A 411 7.72 -19.33 -32.13
CA LEU A 411 7.20 -18.94 -30.81
C LEU A 411 5.99 -18.05 -30.99
N PHE A 412 4.87 -18.42 -30.38
CA PHE A 412 3.62 -17.66 -30.42
C PHE A 412 3.29 -17.04 -29.06
N MET A 413 3.05 -15.73 -29.04
CA MET A 413 2.59 -15.02 -27.84
C MET A 413 1.07 -15.11 -27.73
N SER A 414 0.61 -16.10 -26.97
CA SER A 414 -0.78 -16.23 -26.51
C SER A 414 -1.00 -15.41 -25.22
N SER A 415 -1.89 -15.78 -24.33
CA SER A 415 -2.18 -15.05 -23.09
C SER A 415 -2.99 -15.90 -22.12
N MET A 416 -2.88 -15.62 -20.82
CA MET A 416 -3.79 -16.14 -19.78
C MET A 416 -5.28 -15.82 -20.05
N ILE A 417 -5.58 -14.83 -20.87
CA ILE A 417 -6.96 -14.44 -21.20
C ILE A 417 -7.80 -15.58 -21.82
N VAL A 418 -7.17 -16.58 -22.41
CA VAL A 418 -7.84 -17.78 -22.94
C VAL A 418 -8.60 -18.57 -21.87
N TYR A 419 -8.28 -18.35 -20.59
CA TYR A 419 -8.94 -18.95 -19.43
C TYR A 419 -9.96 -18.02 -18.76
N SER A 420 -10.29 -16.87 -19.32
CA SER A 420 -11.10 -15.83 -18.67
C SER A 420 -12.52 -16.25 -18.32
N GLY A 421 -13.08 -17.28 -18.93
CA GLY A 421 -14.40 -17.85 -18.66
C GLY A 421 -14.39 -19.11 -17.80
N CYS A 422 -13.23 -19.55 -17.33
CA CYS A 422 -13.13 -20.68 -16.42
C CYS A 422 -13.66 -20.30 -15.04
N ARG A 423 -14.28 -21.25 -14.35
CA ARG A 423 -14.84 -21.07 -12.99
C ARG A 423 -13.77 -21.23 -11.93
N GLU A 424 -12.71 -21.94 -12.26
CA GLU A 424 -11.58 -22.24 -11.37
C GLU A 424 -10.82 -20.96 -11.05
N LYS A 425 -10.60 -20.72 -9.78
CA LYS A 425 -9.77 -19.58 -9.31
C LYS A 425 -8.28 -19.80 -9.58
N LYS A 426 -7.86 -21.06 -9.65
CA LYS A 426 -6.49 -21.51 -9.90
C LYS A 426 -6.46 -22.37 -11.15
N ILE A 427 -5.78 -21.91 -12.17
CA ILE A 427 -5.60 -22.60 -13.44
C ILE A 427 -4.49 -23.63 -13.27
N THR A 428 -4.78 -24.87 -13.67
CA THR A 428 -3.86 -26.01 -13.65
C THR A 428 -3.60 -26.52 -15.07
N LYS A 429 -2.69 -27.46 -15.23
CA LYS A 429 -2.42 -28.13 -16.53
C LYS A 429 -3.68 -28.81 -17.12
N ASN A 430 -4.61 -29.22 -16.26
CA ASN A 430 -5.84 -29.90 -16.67
C ASN A 430 -7.00 -28.92 -16.95
N THR A 431 -6.83 -27.63 -16.68
CA THR A 431 -7.88 -26.65 -16.95
C THR A 431 -8.00 -26.42 -18.46
N ILE A 432 -9.16 -26.68 -19.00
CA ILE A 432 -9.45 -26.46 -20.42
C ILE A 432 -9.70 -24.97 -20.68
N PRO A 433 -9.01 -24.33 -21.62
CA PRO A 433 -9.26 -22.94 -21.99
C PRO A 433 -10.72 -22.71 -22.36
N LYS A 434 -11.31 -21.65 -21.79
CA LYS A 434 -12.66 -21.18 -22.05
C LYS A 434 -12.66 -19.66 -22.07
N PRO A 435 -12.45 -19.03 -23.21
CA PRO A 435 -12.44 -17.58 -23.32
C PRO A 435 -13.84 -17.00 -23.08
N LEU A 436 -13.91 -15.85 -22.39
CA LEU A 436 -15.17 -15.17 -22.10
C LEU A 436 -15.54 -14.12 -23.16
N ASN A 437 -14.56 -13.62 -23.91
CA ASN A 437 -14.74 -12.52 -24.84
C ASN A 437 -13.99 -12.75 -26.15
N PHE A 438 -14.30 -11.96 -27.18
CA PHE A 438 -13.73 -12.06 -28.52
C PHE A 438 -12.18 -11.93 -28.55
N TYR A 439 -11.58 -11.16 -27.64
CA TYR A 439 -10.12 -11.08 -27.55
C TYR A 439 -9.51 -12.41 -27.06
N GLY A 440 -10.05 -12.96 -26.00
CA GLY A 440 -9.60 -14.28 -25.51
C GLY A 440 -9.86 -15.38 -26.54
N ASP A 441 -11.01 -15.33 -27.21
CA ASP A 441 -11.38 -16.30 -28.23
C ASP A 441 -10.48 -16.21 -29.47
N SER A 442 -10.20 -15.01 -29.97
CA SER A 442 -9.28 -14.84 -31.12
C SER A 442 -7.87 -15.38 -30.82
N LYS A 443 -7.38 -15.17 -29.59
CA LYS A 443 -6.09 -15.75 -29.15
C LYS A 443 -6.14 -17.27 -29.02
N TRP A 444 -7.26 -17.81 -28.50
CA TRP A 444 -7.45 -19.25 -28.35
C TRP A 444 -7.51 -19.99 -29.69
N GLN A 445 -8.23 -19.44 -30.67
CA GLN A 445 -8.30 -20.03 -32.02
C GLN A 445 -6.92 -20.05 -32.70
N ALA A 446 -6.13 -18.97 -32.58
CA ALA A 446 -4.76 -18.96 -33.09
C ALA A 446 -3.88 -20.01 -32.39
N ASP A 447 -3.96 -20.05 -31.06
CA ASP A 447 -3.21 -20.96 -30.21
C ASP A 447 -3.41 -22.43 -30.63
N GLN A 448 -4.67 -22.86 -30.84
CA GLN A 448 -5.00 -24.22 -31.29
C GLN A 448 -4.48 -24.50 -32.72
N LYS A 449 -4.73 -23.60 -33.65
CA LYS A 449 -4.34 -23.78 -35.05
C LYS A 449 -2.81 -23.82 -35.21
N ILE A 450 -2.07 -22.96 -34.48
CA ILE A 450 -0.63 -22.90 -34.53
C ILE A 450 0.00 -24.15 -33.89
N GLN A 451 -0.54 -24.63 -32.76
CA GLN A 451 -0.08 -25.89 -32.15
C GLN A 451 -0.20 -27.08 -33.11
N ALA A 452 -1.28 -27.12 -33.91
CA ALA A 452 -1.49 -28.19 -34.89
C ALA A 452 -0.47 -28.20 -36.05
N LEU A 453 0.29 -27.12 -36.24
CA LEU A 453 1.37 -27.06 -37.25
C LEU A 453 2.67 -27.72 -36.78
N ALA A 454 2.79 -28.02 -35.48
CA ALA A 454 4.02 -28.61 -34.93
C ALA A 454 4.32 -30.01 -35.53
N ASP A 455 5.58 -30.26 -35.89
CA ASP A 455 6.06 -31.56 -36.26
C ASP A 455 7.55 -31.70 -35.91
N GLU A 456 8.22 -32.76 -36.37
CA GLU A 456 9.62 -33.03 -36.05
C GLU A 456 10.59 -31.95 -36.58
N ARG A 457 10.22 -31.25 -37.64
CA ARG A 457 11.04 -30.22 -38.32
C ARG A 457 10.61 -28.79 -37.94
N PHE A 458 9.40 -28.63 -37.44
CA PHE A 458 8.82 -27.33 -37.07
C PHE A 458 8.35 -27.33 -35.63
N LYS A 459 9.19 -26.90 -34.71
CA LYS A 459 8.92 -26.81 -33.30
C LYS A 459 8.05 -25.59 -33.00
N VAL A 460 6.94 -25.78 -32.30
CA VAL A 460 6.02 -24.71 -31.93
C VAL A 460 6.03 -24.50 -30.41
N VAL A 461 6.32 -23.30 -29.99
CA VAL A 461 6.21 -22.85 -28.58
C VAL A 461 5.03 -21.90 -28.47
N VAL A 462 4.09 -22.21 -27.59
CA VAL A 462 2.99 -21.31 -27.24
C VAL A 462 3.21 -20.78 -25.83
N LEU A 463 3.32 -19.47 -25.70
CA LEU A 463 3.48 -18.79 -24.42
C LEU A 463 2.13 -18.22 -23.97
N ARG A 464 1.65 -18.64 -22.79
CA ARG A 464 0.42 -18.11 -22.17
C ARG A 464 0.75 -17.28 -20.93
N PRO A 465 1.43 -16.14 -21.05
CA PRO A 465 1.80 -15.33 -19.88
C PRO A 465 0.56 -14.74 -19.18
N PRO A 466 0.65 -14.51 -17.86
CA PRO A 466 -0.30 -13.68 -17.13
C PRO A 466 -0.07 -12.20 -17.46
N MET A 467 -0.54 -11.27 -16.62
CA MET A 467 -0.31 -9.84 -16.79
C MET A 467 1.19 -9.52 -16.82
N ILE A 468 1.68 -9.07 -17.98
CA ILE A 468 3.07 -8.63 -18.17
C ILE A 468 3.18 -7.18 -17.71
N TYR A 469 4.26 -6.85 -16.98
CA TYR A 469 4.57 -5.50 -16.52
C TYR A 469 6.05 -5.17 -16.58
N GLY A 470 6.38 -3.89 -16.50
CA GLY A 470 7.72 -3.33 -16.57
C GLY A 470 7.68 -1.91 -17.11
N LYS A 471 8.82 -1.25 -17.23
CA LYS A 471 8.94 0.12 -17.72
C LYS A 471 8.36 0.24 -19.14
N GLY A 472 7.40 1.15 -19.34
CA GLY A 472 6.75 1.33 -20.64
C GLY A 472 5.64 0.31 -20.95
N SER A 473 5.26 -0.58 -20.03
CA SER A 473 4.15 -1.52 -20.21
C SER A 473 2.83 -0.81 -20.46
N LYS A 474 1.93 -1.49 -21.19
CA LYS A 474 0.56 -1.02 -21.46
C LYS A 474 -0.44 -1.85 -20.63
N GLY A 475 -1.67 -1.36 -20.50
CA GLY A 475 -2.77 -2.11 -19.85
C GLY A 475 -2.99 -1.77 -18.39
N ASN A 476 -3.23 -2.79 -17.54
CA ASN A 476 -3.72 -2.58 -16.16
C ASN A 476 -2.65 -2.10 -15.18
N TYR A 477 -1.39 -2.48 -15.37
CA TYR A 477 -0.30 -2.09 -14.47
C TYR A 477 -0.10 -0.57 -14.41
N PRO A 478 0.03 0.18 -15.54
CA PRO A 478 0.15 1.64 -15.49
C PRO A 478 -1.04 2.34 -14.83
N GLN A 479 -2.24 1.76 -14.94
CA GLN A 479 -3.42 2.31 -14.27
C GLN A 479 -3.32 2.14 -12.74
N LEU A 480 -2.87 0.98 -12.26
CA LEU A 480 -2.59 0.76 -10.84
C LEU A 480 -1.46 1.67 -10.35
N ALA A 481 -0.40 1.84 -11.14
CA ALA A 481 0.72 2.72 -10.82
C ALA A 481 0.29 4.21 -10.73
N LYS A 482 -0.62 4.64 -11.60
CA LYS A 482 -1.22 5.98 -11.54
C LYS A 482 -2.10 6.16 -10.31
N LEU A 483 -2.87 5.14 -9.93
CA LEU A 483 -3.69 5.17 -8.70
C LEU A 483 -2.80 5.19 -7.45
N ALA A 484 -1.76 4.36 -7.40
CA ALA A 484 -0.80 4.32 -6.30
C ALA A 484 -0.11 5.67 -6.04
N GLY A 485 0.17 6.45 -7.10
CA GLY A 485 0.77 7.78 -7.00
C GLY A 485 -0.21 8.93 -6.74
N LYS A 486 -1.53 8.68 -6.71
CA LYS A 486 -2.55 9.73 -6.56
C LYS A 486 -3.47 9.56 -5.37
N LEU A 487 -3.78 8.32 -4.99
CA LEU A 487 -4.74 8.05 -3.93
C LEU A 487 -4.08 8.16 -2.56
N PRO A 488 -4.70 8.88 -1.60
CA PRO A 488 -4.22 8.90 -0.21
C PRO A 488 -4.54 7.61 0.53
N LEU A 489 -5.57 6.87 0.10
CA LEU A 489 -6.06 5.65 0.74
C LEU A 489 -6.25 4.55 -0.31
N PHE A 490 -5.92 3.30 0.06
CA PHE A 490 -6.17 2.12 -0.77
C PHE A 490 -6.69 0.95 0.08
N PRO A 491 -7.69 0.18 -0.40
CA PRO A 491 -8.24 -0.93 0.37
C PRO A 491 -7.27 -2.10 0.45
N ILE A 492 -7.16 -2.72 1.63
CA ILE A 492 -6.48 -4.00 1.81
C ILE A 492 -7.40 -5.10 1.26
N VAL A 493 -6.95 -5.79 0.23
CA VAL A 493 -7.64 -6.95 -0.33
C VAL A 493 -6.74 -8.17 -0.23
N HIS A 494 -7.35 -9.31 0.03
CA HIS A 494 -6.66 -10.61 0.08
C HIS A 494 -6.95 -11.33 -1.23
N ASN A 495 -6.23 -10.95 -2.29
CA ASN A 495 -6.28 -11.61 -3.58
C ASN A 495 -4.89 -12.11 -3.99
N GLN A 496 -4.86 -13.06 -4.91
CA GLN A 496 -3.64 -13.59 -5.50
C GLN A 496 -3.69 -13.43 -7.02
N ARG A 497 -2.58 -12.98 -7.59
CA ARG A 497 -2.46 -12.79 -9.04
C ARG A 497 -1.13 -13.33 -9.54
N SER A 498 -1.19 -14.10 -10.59
CA SER A 498 -0.02 -14.37 -11.41
C SER A 498 0.32 -13.12 -12.20
N MET A 499 1.58 -12.74 -12.17
CA MET A 499 2.14 -11.63 -12.94
C MET A 499 3.51 -12.04 -13.48
N LEU A 500 3.96 -11.35 -14.52
CA LEU A 500 5.25 -11.64 -15.13
C LEU A 500 6.00 -10.34 -15.45
N TYR A 501 7.18 -10.17 -14.86
CA TYR A 501 8.06 -9.05 -15.18
C TYR A 501 8.66 -9.21 -16.58
N ILE A 502 8.80 -8.12 -17.32
CA ILE A 502 9.20 -8.15 -18.73
C ILE A 502 10.59 -8.76 -18.97
N GLU A 503 11.57 -8.51 -18.08
CA GLU A 503 12.89 -9.13 -18.24
C GLU A 503 12.86 -10.63 -17.91
N ASN A 504 12.00 -11.07 -16.98
CA ASN A 504 11.79 -12.51 -16.71
C ASN A 504 11.17 -13.20 -17.93
N LEU A 505 10.22 -12.54 -18.62
CA LEU A 505 9.67 -13.04 -19.88
C LEU A 505 10.76 -13.10 -20.97
N ALA A 506 11.55 -12.05 -21.13
CA ALA A 506 12.59 -11.99 -22.15
C ALA A 506 13.64 -13.09 -21.95
N GLN A 507 14.05 -13.33 -20.70
CA GLN A 507 14.92 -14.45 -20.36
C GLN A 507 14.24 -15.80 -20.61
N PHE A 508 12.95 -15.93 -20.32
CA PHE A 508 12.22 -17.16 -20.64
C PHE A 508 12.17 -17.44 -22.14
N VAL A 509 11.87 -16.43 -22.95
CA VAL A 509 11.90 -16.54 -24.43
C VAL A 509 13.29 -16.97 -24.92
N LYS A 510 14.35 -16.37 -24.36
CA LYS A 510 15.71 -16.77 -24.66
C LYS A 510 15.92 -18.27 -24.35
N ARG A 511 15.48 -18.78 -23.21
CA ARG A 511 15.59 -20.20 -22.85
C ARG A 511 14.80 -21.12 -23.80
N MET A 512 13.62 -20.68 -24.27
CA MET A 512 12.87 -21.43 -25.30
C MET A 512 13.63 -21.55 -26.62
N ILE A 513 14.33 -20.49 -27.00
CA ILE A 513 15.16 -20.45 -28.22
C ILE A 513 16.41 -21.32 -28.06
N ASP A 514 17.12 -21.16 -26.94
CA ASP A 514 18.41 -21.86 -26.71
C ASP A 514 18.22 -23.38 -26.62
N ASN A 515 17.16 -23.82 -25.97
CA ASN A 515 16.85 -25.21 -25.74
C ASN A 515 15.97 -25.82 -26.85
N GLU A 516 15.62 -25.04 -27.87
CA GLU A 516 14.76 -25.47 -28.99
C GLU A 516 13.49 -26.16 -28.50
N GLU A 517 12.82 -25.55 -27.52
CA GLU A 517 11.65 -26.11 -26.89
C GLU A 517 10.46 -26.20 -27.84
N THR A 518 9.50 -27.05 -27.47
CA THR A 518 8.20 -27.20 -28.13
C THR A 518 7.11 -27.42 -27.07
N GLY A 519 5.88 -26.97 -27.33
CA GLY A 519 4.75 -27.15 -26.43
C GLY A 519 4.20 -25.84 -25.85
N VAL A 520 3.39 -25.96 -24.80
CA VAL A 520 2.68 -24.84 -24.16
C VAL A 520 3.32 -24.51 -22.82
N PHE A 521 3.64 -23.24 -22.60
CA PHE A 521 4.34 -22.78 -21.40
C PHE A 521 3.62 -21.64 -20.71
N PHE A 522 3.76 -21.56 -19.38
CA PHE A 522 3.05 -20.64 -18.49
C PHE A 522 4.01 -19.84 -17.62
N PRO A 523 4.90 -19.01 -18.22
CA PRO A 523 5.87 -18.26 -17.42
C PRO A 523 5.18 -17.27 -16.48
N GLN A 524 5.66 -17.20 -15.23
CA GLN A 524 5.22 -16.24 -14.23
C GLN A 524 6.34 -15.92 -13.23
N ASN A 525 6.17 -14.86 -12.44
CA ASN A 525 7.07 -14.56 -11.35
C ASN A 525 7.09 -15.67 -10.30
N GLU A 526 8.10 -15.68 -9.46
CA GLU A 526 8.33 -16.69 -8.41
C GLU A 526 7.22 -16.74 -7.36
N GLN A 527 6.47 -15.64 -7.19
CA GLN A 527 5.43 -15.52 -6.18
C GLN A 527 4.16 -14.89 -6.75
N TYR A 528 3.02 -15.27 -6.21
CA TYR A 528 1.78 -14.53 -6.46
C TYR A 528 1.86 -13.14 -5.84
N ILE A 529 1.33 -12.18 -6.55
CA ILE A 529 1.33 -10.79 -6.10
C ILE A 529 -0.08 -10.43 -5.63
N ASN A 530 -0.17 -9.90 -4.41
CA ASN A 530 -1.38 -9.28 -3.91
C ASN A 530 -1.50 -7.86 -4.46
N THR A 531 -2.68 -7.45 -4.92
CA THR A 531 -2.88 -6.11 -5.51
C THR A 531 -2.57 -4.99 -4.52
N SER A 532 -2.89 -5.18 -3.24
CA SER A 532 -2.60 -4.17 -2.21
C SER A 532 -1.10 -4.03 -1.94
N ASP A 533 -0.37 -5.15 -1.92
CA ASP A 533 1.09 -5.14 -1.75
C ASP A 533 1.77 -4.47 -2.95
N LEU A 534 1.28 -4.76 -4.15
CA LEU A 534 1.78 -4.14 -5.38
C LEU A 534 1.58 -2.61 -5.36
N VAL A 535 0.37 -2.16 -5.06
CA VAL A 535 0.03 -0.72 -5.02
C VAL A 535 0.82 -0.01 -3.93
N GLN A 536 0.99 -0.63 -2.76
CA GLN A 536 1.80 -0.08 -1.68
C GLN A 536 3.29 0.01 -2.07
N MET A 537 3.84 -1.03 -2.71
CA MET A 537 5.23 -1.03 -3.18
C MET A 537 5.47 0.07 -4.21
N ILE A 538 4.56 0.23 -5.18
CA ILE A 538 4.63 1.31 -6.17
C ILE A 538 4.60 2.69 -5.49
N ALA A 539 3.71 2.89 -4.49
CA ALA A 539 3.63 4.14 -3.76
C ALA A 539 4.93 4.45 -3.01
N VAL A 540 5.54 3.43 -2.37
CA VAL A 540 6.84 3.57 -1.68
C VAL A 540 7.95 3.99 -2.66
N VAL A 541 8.06 3.32 -3.81
CA VAL A 541 9.07 3.65 -4.82
C VAL A 541 8.90 5.08 -5.37
N LYS A 542 7.63 5.52 -5.53
CA LYS A 542 7.31 6.89 -5.98
C LYS A 542 7.41 7.95 -4.88
N GLY A 543 7.78 7.58 -3.65
CA GLY A 543 7.81 8.50 -2.52
C GLY A 543 6.42 9.02 -2.10
N HIS A 544 5.32 8.34 -2.53
CA HIS A 544 3.96 8.75 -2.24
C HIS A 544 3.45 8.12 -0.93
N ARG A 545 2.81 8.95 -0.07
CA ARG A 545 2.20 8.47 1.18
C ARG A 545 0.83 7.87 0.89
N LEU A 546 0.75 6.54 0.93
CA LEU A 546 -0.48 5.78 0.75
C LEU A 546 -0.84 5.04 2.04
N VAL A 547 -2.03 5.28 2.56
CA VAL A 547 -2.57 4.59 3.73
C VAL A 547 -3.41 3.40 3.26
N MET A 548 -3.06 2.22 3.75
CA MET A 548 -3.80 0.99 3.47
C MET A 548 -4.92 0.83 4.49
N VAL A 549 -6.16 0.76 4.05
CA VAL A 549 -7.34 0.62 4.92
C VAL A 549 -7.97 -0.77 4.79
N PRO A 550 -8.38 -1.44 5.89
CA PRO A 550 -9.10 -2.70 5.79
C PRO A 550 -10.38 -2.48 4.99
N ALA A 551 -10.50 -3.20 3.89
CA ALA A 551 -11.75 -3.20 3.15
C ALA A 551 -12.58 -4.39 3.62
N THR A 552 -13.65 -4.12 4.36
CA THR A 552 -14.68 -5.11 4.59
C THR A 552 -15.30 -5.52 3.24
N GLY A 553 -15.59 -6.79 3.06
CA GLY A 553 -16.05 -7.33 1.77
C GLY A 553 -17.30 -6.65 1.19
N TRP A 554 -18.04 -5.86 1.99
CA TRP A 554 -19.17 -5.07 1.55
C TRP A 554 -18.75 -3.80 0.78
N ILE A 555 -17.63 -3.15 1.16
CA ILE A 555 -17.09 -1.98 0.44
C ILE A 555 -16.66 -2.40 -0.95
N ILE A 556 -15.95 -3.50 -1.08
CA ILE A 556 -15.53 -4.04 -2.39
C ILE A 556 -16.77 -4.41 -3.24
N ARG A 557 -17.81 -5.01 -2.63
CA ARG A 557 -19.08 -5.29 -3.31
C ARG A 557 -19.79 -4.03 -3.78
N LEU A 558 -19.76 -2.97 -2.97
CA LEU A 558 -20.33 -1.69 -3.33
C LEU A 558 -19.55 -1.03 -4.47
N MET A 559 -18.22 -1.02 -4.40
CA MET A 559 -17.35 -0.48 -5.46
C MET A 559 -17.53 -1.20 -6.79
N LYS A 560 -17.75 -2.52 -6.79
CA LYS A 560 -18.06 -3.30 -8.00
C LYS A 560 -19.39 -2.91 -8.65
N LYS A 561 -20.35 -2.36 -7.88
CA LYS A 561 -21.66 -1.92 -8.38
C LYS A 561 -21.65 -0.49 -8.92
N ILE A 562 -20.56 0.26 -8.75
CA ILE A 562 -20.43 1.62 -9.29
C ILE A 562 -20.36 1.51 -10.82
N PRO A 563 -21.29 2.13 -11.58
CA PRO A 563 -21.26 2.07 -13.04
C PRO A 563 -20.03 2.77 -13.61
N GLY A 564 -19.51 2.28 -14.75
CA GLY A 564 -18.40 2.86 -15.46
C GLY A 564 -17.02 2.28 -15.10
N LYS A 565 -15.96 3.06 -15.35
CA LYS A 565 -14.55 2.59 -15.26
C LYS A 565 -14.15 2.10 -13.86
N ILE A 566 -14.72 2.66 -12.79
CA ILE A 566 -14.39 2.29 -11.40
C ILE A 566 -14.86 0.88 -11.07
N GLY A 567 -16.11 0.52 -11.39
CA GLY A 567 -16.64 -0.82 -11.12
C GLY A 567 -15.92 -1.90 -11.94
N THR A 568 -15.64 -1.60 -13.21
CA THR A 568 -14.89 -2.52 -14.09
C THR A 568 -13.45 -2.72 -13.61
N LEU A 569 -12.75 -1.65 -13.22
CA LEU A 569 -11.40 -1.70 -12.63
C LEU A 569 -11.40 -2.48 -11.31
N THR A 570 -12.39 -2.26 -10.46
CA THR A 570 -12.52 -2.96 -9.17
C THR A 570 -12.72 -4.47 -9.39
N GLY A 571 -13.56 -4.86 -10.35
CA GLY A 571 -13.73 -6.28 -10.71
C GLY A 571 -12.45 -6.94 -11.22
N LYS A 572 -11.72 -6.24 -12.10
CA LYS A 572 -10.44 -6.73 -12.66
C LYS A 572 -9.28 -6.69 -11.64
N ALA A 573 -9.25 -5.71 -10.73
CA ALA A 573 -8.15 -5.52 -9.79
C ALA A 573 -8.23 -6.45 -8.56
N PHE A 574 -9.44 -6.80 -8.11
CA PHE A 574 -9.67 -7.49 -6.85
C PHE A 574 -10.12 -8.96 -7.00
N GLY A 575 -10.03 -9.51 -8.21
CA GLY A 575 -10.27 -10.93 -8.47
C GLY A 575 -8.99 -11.77 -8.33
N ASP A 576 -9.14 -13.02 -7.93
CA ASP A 576 -8.08 -14.02 -8.04
C ASP A 576 -7.94 -14.46 -9.50
N SER A 577 -6.72 -14.54 -9.98
CA SER A 577 -6.40 -15.07 -11.31
C SER A 577 -4.97 -15.59 -11.27
N VAL A 578 -4.82 -16.87 -11.01
CA VAL A 578 -3.52 -17.50 -10.80
C VAL A 578 -3.36 -18.77 -11.61
N TYR A 579 -2.16 -18.98 -12.14
CA TYR A 579 -1.67 -20.29 -12.54
C TYR A 579 -1.16 -21.06 -11.32
N ASP A 580 -1.26 -22.37 -11.34
CA ASP A 580 -0.52 -23.20 -10.39
C ASP A 580 0.99 -22.92 -10.57
N MET A 581 1.70 -22.70 -9.45
CA MET A 581 3.14 -22.38 -9.49
C MET A 581 3.94 -23.46 -10.19
N GLN A 582 3.56 -24.76 -10.03
CA GLN A 582 4.20 -25.88 -10.70
C GLN A 582 4.14 -25.81 -12.22
N MET A 583 3.14 -25.12 -12.79
CA MET A 583 3.06 -24.95 -14.25
C MET A 583 4.14 -24.02 -14.82
N SER A 584 4.71 -23.18 -13.98
CA SER A 584 5.77 -22.21 -14.37
C SER A 584 7.17 -22.67 -14.01
N GLU A 585 7.29 -23.86 -13.43
CA GLU A 585 8.61 -24.46 -13.21
C GLU A 585 9.23 -24.86 -14.54
N TYR A 586 10.47 -24.50 -14.68
CA TYR A 586 11.26 -24.81 -15.85
C TYR A 586 12.63 -25.34 -15.40
N LYS A 587 13.24 -26.20 -16.18
CA LYS A 587 14.52 -26.86 -15.86
C LYS A 587 15.66 -25.87 -15.54
N GLU A 588 15.54 -24.63 -16.00
CA GLU A 588 16.52 -23.58 -15.81
C GLU A 588 15.86 -22.32 -15.28
N GLU A 589 16.55 -21.64 -14.36
CA GLU A 589 16.03 -20.38 -13.82
C GLU A 589 15.97 -19.29 -14.91
N TYR A 590 14.82 -18.66 -15.01
CA TYR A 590 14.55 -17.57 -15.94
C TYR A 590 14.14 -16.27 -15.25
N ARG A 591 13.89 -16.31 -13.94
CA ARG A 591 13.47 -15.16 -13.17
C ARG A 591 14.70 -14.36 -12.75
N VAL A 592 15.01 -13.32 -13.50
CA VAL A 592 16.21 -12.49 -13.31
C VAL A 592 16.13 -11.59 -12.08
N CYS A 593 14.93 -11.33 -11.60
CA CYS A 593 14.70 -10.63 -10.33
C CYS A 593 13.34 -10.98 -9.74
N ASP A 594 13.20 -10.77 -8.42
CA ASP A 594 11.95 -10.90 -7.72
C ASP A 594 10.97 -9.75 -8.06
N TRP A 595 9.73 -9.86 -7.60
CA TRP A 595 8.70 -8.89 -7.96
C TRP A 595 8.92 -7.50 -7.30
N LYS A 596 9.54 -7.41 -6.11
CA LYS A 596 9.79 -6.12 -5.44
C LYS A 596 10.85 -5.33 -6.19
N GLU A 597 11.95 -6.00 -6.54
CA GLU A 597 13.02 -5.41 -7.36
C GLU A 597 12.51 -5.03 -8.75
N SER A 598 11.67 -5.86 -9.36
CA SER A 598 11.06 -5.54 -10.65
C SER A 598 10.18 -4.29 -10.62
N VAL A 599 9.45 -4.04 -9.50
CA VAL A 599 8.69 -2.80 -9.29
C VAL A 599 9.64 -1.61 -9.13
N ARG A 600 10.74 -1.74 -8.39
CA ARG A 600 11.76 -0.66 -8.29
C ARG A 600 12.31 -0.28 -9.67
N ARG A 601 12.67 -1.25 -10.50
CA ARG A 601 13.16 -1.02 -11.87
C ARG A 601 12.11 -0.43 -12.81
N THR A 602 10.84 -0.69 -12.53
CA THR A 602 9.71 -0.21 -13.36
C THR A 602 9.37 1.24 -13.06
N GLU A 603 9.39 1.65 -11.78
CA GLU A 603 8.88 2.93 -11.30
C GLU A 603 9.98 3.93 -10.89
N GLY A 604 11.22 3.41 -10.71
CA GLY A 604 12.42 4.18 -10.34
C GLY A 604 13.24 4.69 -11.55
#